data_007f68ef14cb18112d5abfa33f2a6df8
#
_entry.id   007f68ef14cb18112d5abfa33f2a6df8
#
_cell.length_a   1.000
_cell.length_b   1.000
_cell.length_c   1.000
_cell.angle_alpha   90.00
_cell.angle_beta   90.00
_cell.angle_gamma   90.00
#
_symmetry.space_group_name_H-M   'P 1'
#
loop_
_entity.id
_entity.type
_entity.pdbx_description
1 polymer ?
#
loop_
_entity_poly.entity_id
_entity_poly.type
_entity_poly.pdbx_seq_one_letter_code
_entity_poly.pdbx_strand_id
1 'polypeptide(L)'
;DQGVWGASRVVPSSEHITDVLVTGAIEQSDGEALALAIRAVDAQGRIWLDKQYAGTTSRYAYQQTQRVKKDPFLAVYRDIANDLIAVFKSLARSDRLAIRDVSKLKFAQSFAPEAFEGYLSDDEGALTRAVRLPAESDPMMARIGAIQQRNHIFVDTLQGHYDNFSGSMDSPYNEWRRLSYEEARALRALKKESQDQLIMGGVSLLAGIAAATSDDRNTRAAGAVGIYAGGGLIKSSLERRTEAKIHEVALEELGQSLEAEITP
;
A
#
# COMPACT_ATOMS: atom_id res chain seq x y z
N ASP A 1 15.77 3.81 -8.27
CA ASP A 1 16.66 4.78 -7.63
C ASP A 1 16.82 5.99 -8.56
N GLN A 2 16.45 7.20 -8.10
CA GLN A 2 16.58 8.43 -8.88
C GLN A 2 17.84 9.22 -8.49
N GLY A 3 18.79 8.58 -7.77
CA GLY A 3 20.05 9.20 -7.35
C GLY A 3 19.90 10.34 -6.33
N VAL A 4 18.72 10.53 -5.74
CA VAL A 4 18.45 11.59 -4.75
C VAL A 4 18.85 11.16 -3.35
N TRP A 5 18.74 9.84 -3.07
CA TRP A 5 18.98 9.25 -1.77
C TRP A 5 20.40 8.72 -1.65
N GLY A 6 21.03 8.94 -0.50
CA GLY A 6 22.37 8.39 -0.23
C GLY A 6 22.33 6.85 -0.10
N ALA A 7 21.31 6.31 0.53
CA ALA A 7 21.03 4.89 0.61
C ALA A 7 19.55 4.67 0.90
N SER A 8 18.98 3.59 0.39
CA SER A 8 17.65 3.09 0.73
C SER A 8 17.82 1.65 1.17
N ARG A 9 17.30 1.31 2.36
CA ARG A 9 17.49 0.01 3.00
C ARG A 9 16.20 -0.45 3.66
N VAL A 10 15.96 -1.74 3.66
CA VAL A 10 14.94 -2.36 4.52
C VAL A 10 15.51 -2.46 5.93
N VAL A 11 14.77 -1.98 6.91
CA VAL A 11 15.16 -2.00 8.33
C VAL A 11 14.33 -3.02 9.10
N PRO A 12 14.89 -3.60 10.18
CA PRO A 12 14.24 -4.72 10.88
C PRO A 12 12.97 -4.33 11.66
N SER A 13 12.79 -3.05 11.97
CA SER A 13 11.62 -2.58 12.70
C SER A 13 11.29 -1.13 12.38
N SER A 14 10.05 -0.72 12.69
CA SER A 14 9.59 0.66 12.60
C SER A 14 10.20 1.59 13.68
N GLU A 15 10.95 1.05 14.62
CA GLU A 15 11.66 1.81 15.66
C GLU A 15 13.11 2.12 15.28
N HIS A 16 13.54 1.64 14.11
CA HIS A 16 14.91 1.86 13.64
C HIS A 16 15.19 3.34 13.39
N ILE A 17 16.27 3.84 13.96
CA ILE A 17 16.65 5.26 13.86
C ILE A 17 17.31 5.52 12.50
N THR A 18 16.64 6.30 11.66
CA THR A 18 17.08 6.69 10.32
C THR A 18 16.79 8.17 10.08
N ASP A 19 17.36 8.74 9.00
CA ASP A 19 17.04 10.12 8.60
C ASP A 19 15.56 10.27 8.21
N VAL A 20 15.05 9.31 7.44
CA VAL A 20 13.63 9.21 7.04
C VAL A 20 13.21 7.75 7.08
N LEU A 21 12.17 7.46 7.82
CA LEU A 21 11.55 6.14 7.89
C LEU A 21 10.28 6.14 7.03
N VAL A 22 10.17 5.17 6.13
CA VAL A 22 8.97 4.92 5.34
C VAL A 22 8.36 3.61 5.79
N THR A 23 7.11 3.67 6.21
CA THR A 23 6.30 2.50 6.57
C THR A 23 5.11 2.40 5.63
N GLY A 24 4.58 1.18 5.46
CA GLY A 24 3.42 0.98 4.61
C GLY A 24 2.61 -0.22 5.03
N ALA A 25 1.31 -0.16 4.74
CA ALA A 25 0.39 -1.29 4.84
C ALA A 25 -0.21 -1.58 3.45
N ILE A 26 -0.31 -2.86 3.12
CA ILE A 26 -0.99 -3.32 1.92
C ILE A 26 -2.48 -3.44 2.28
N GLU A 27 -3.31 -2.57 1.71
CA GLU A 27 -4.76 -2.58 1.94
C GLU A 27 -5.47 -3.49 0.93
N GLN A 28 -4.93 -3.56 -0.29
CA GLN A 28 -5.42 -4.43 -1.35
C GLN A 28 -4.29 -4.87 -2.26
N SER A 29 -4.25 -6.15 -2.59
CA SER A 29 -3.36 -6.72 -3.60
C SER A 29 -3.99 -8.01 -4.15
N ASP A 30 -4.51 -7.96 -5.37
CA ASP A 30 -5.26 -9.08 -5.97
C ASP A 30 -4.94 -9.29 -7.46
N GLY A 31 -3.79 -8.83 -7.89
CA GLY A 31 -3.37 -8.94 -9.30
C GLY A 31 -4.01 -7.91 -10.23
N GLU A 32 -5.24 -7.43 -10.01
CA GLU A 32 -5.88 -6.37 -10.78
C GLU A 32 -5.69 -5.00 -10.13
N ALA A 33 -5.75 -4.92 -8.80
CA ALA A 33 -5.64 -3.70 -8.04
C ALA A 33 -4.57 -3.82 -6.95
N LEU A 34 -3.87 -2.73 -6.69
CA LEU A 34 -2.97 -2.54 -5.56
C LEU A 34 -3.38 -1.26 -4.84
N ALA A 35 -3.56 -1.34 -3.52
CA ALA A 35 -3.75 -0.18 -2.66
C ALA A 35 -2.80 -0.26 -1.47
N LEU A 36 -2.08 0.83 -1.23
CA LEU A 36 -1.06 0.95 -0.19
C LEU A 36 -1.35 2.19 0.65
N ALA A 37 -1.36 2.07 1.98
CA ALA A 37 -1.28 3.20 2.89
C ALA A 37 0.19 3.42 3.23
N ILE A 38 0.73 4.61 2.90
CA ILE A 38 2.14 4.94 3.08
C ILE A 38 2.27 6.09 4.05
N ARG A 39 3.14 5.90 5.05
CA ARG A 39 3.54 6.95 5.99
C ARG A 39 5.05 7.09 5.96
N ALA A 40 5.54 8.33 5.82
CA ALA A 40 6.94 8.66 5.90
C ALA A 40 7.17 9.74 6.94
N VAL A 41 8.15 9.52 7.83
CA VAL A 41 8.44 10.44 8.93
C VAL A 41 9.96 10.61 9.02
N ASP A 42 10.43 11.84 9.18
CA ASP A 42 11.86 12.09 9.39
C ASP A 42 12.28 11.99 10.87
N ALA A 43 13.59 12.05 11.12
CA ALA A 43 14.14 11.95 12.46
C ALA A 43 13.64 13.05 13.42
N GLN A 44 13.20 14.20 12.91
CA GLN A 44 12.61 15.26 13.72
C GLN A 44 11.14 15.00 14.10
N GLY A 45 10.49 13.97 13.51
CA GLY A 45 9.08 13.68 13.68
C GLY A 45 8.18 14.39 12.65
N ARG A 46 8.75 15.06 11.65
CA ARG A 46 7.97 15.69 10.57
C ARG A 46 7.39 14.63 9.67
N ILE A 47 6.10 14.67 9.45
CA ILE A 47 5.41 13.80 8.50
C ILE A 47 5.68 14.31 7.08
N TRP A 48 6.29 13.50 6.25
CA TRP A 48 6.53 13.76 4.84
C TRP A 48 5.37 13.27 3.98
N LEU A 49 4.87 12.08 4.30
CA LEU A 49 3.70 11.47 3.67
C LEU A 49 2.83 10.81 4.73
N ASP A 50 1.52 10.91 4.54
CA ASP A 50 0.51 10.11 5.22
C ASP A 50 -0.65 9.99 4.23
N LYS A 51 -0.56 9.03 3.30
CA LYS A 51 -1.40 9.02 2.11
C LYS A 51 -1.62 7.61 1.60
N GLN A 52 -2.80 7.38 1.04
CA GLN A 52 -3.12 6.16 0.30
C GLN A 52 -2.75 6.33 -1.18
N TYR A 53 -2.19 5.26 -1.74
CA TYR A 53 -1.85 5.13 -3.15
C TYR A 53 -2.54 3.91 -3.70
N ALA A 54 -3.23 4.05 -4.82
CA ALA A 54 -3.92 2.95 -5.46
C ALA A 54 -3.70 2.97 -6.97
N GLY A 55 -3.68 1.79 -7.56
CA GLY A 55 -3.57 1.63 -8.99
C GLY A 55 -4.18 0.32 -9.44
N THR A 56 -4.60 0.30 -10.70
CA THR A 56 -5.09 -0.90 -11.37
C THR A 56 -4.21 -1.21 -12.56
N THR A 57 -4.09 -2.50 -12.86
CA THR A 57 -3.36 -2.95 -14.04
C THR A 57 -4.29 -3.60 -15.05
N SER A 58 -3.79 -3.83 -16.25
CA SER A 58 -4.53 -4.51 -17.32
C SER A 58 -3.92 -5.88 -17.59
N ARG A 59 -4.70 -6.78 -18.21
CA ARG A 59 -4.23 -8.11 -18.64
C ARG A 59 -2.96 -8.07 -19.49
N TYR A 60 -2.72 -6.95 -20.20
CA TYR A 60 -1.51 -6.80 -21.01
C TYR A 60 -0.22 -6.75 -20.21
N ALA A 61 -0.29 -6.34 -18.93
CA ALA A 61 0.87 -6.32 -18.04
C ALA A 61 1.39 -7.73 -17.72
N TYR A 62 0.52 -8.75 -17.84
CA TYR A 62 0.84 -10.16 -17.59
C TYR A 62 1.15 -10.97 -18.86
N GLN A 63 1.16 -10.35 -20.04
CA GLN A 63 1.49 -11.05 -21.28
C GLN A 63 2.99 -11.30 -21.40
N GLN A 64 3.36 -12.54 -21.69
CA GLN A 64 4.77 -13.00 -21.80
C GLN A 64 5.57 -12.37 -22.95
N THR A 65 4.92 -11.64 -23.85
CA THR A 65 5.53 -11.05 -25.05
C THR A 65 6.32 -9.76 -24.78
N GLN A 66 6.33 -9.24 -23.56
CA GLN A 66 7.11 -8.04 -23.27
C GLN A 66 8.59 -8.39 -23.11
N ARG A 67 9.46 -7.77 -23.91
CA ARG A 67 10.92 -7.92 -23.86
C ARG A 67 11.53 -7.49 -22.53
N VAL A 68 10.86 -6.63 -21.79
CA VAL A 68 11.25 -6.16 -20.45
C VAL A 68 10.06 -6.37 -19.53
N LYS A 69 10.19 -7.28 -18.59
CA LYS A 69 9.19 -7.46 -17.53
C LYS A 69 9.21 -6.22 -16.63
N LYS A 70 8.17 -5.40 -16.70
CA LYS A 70 7.95 -4.29 -15.76
C LYS A 70 6.93 -4.73 -14.73
N ASP A 71 7.13 -4.32 -13.47
CA ASP A 71 6.12 -4.57 -12.44
C ASP A 71 4.78 -3.94 -12.86
N PRO A 72 3.65 -4.69 -12.78
CA PRO A 72 2.33 -4.21 -13.17
C PRO A 72 1.89 -2.92 -12.44
N PHE A 73 2.40 -2.70 -11.24
CA PHE A 73 2.08 -1.55 -10.39
C PHE A 73 3.22 -0.54 -10.26
N LEU A 74 4.18 -0.57 -11.18
CA LEU A 74 5.32 0.36 -11.20
C LEU A 74 4.89 1.84 -11.11
N ALA A 75 3.73 2.19 -11.64
CA ALA A 75 3.20 3.55 -11.57
C ALA A 75 2.93 3.97 -10.12
N VAL A 76 2.33 3.10 -9.30
CA VAL A 76 2.05 3.35 -7.89
C VAL A 76 3.35 3.61 -7.12
N TYR A 77 4.36 2.76 -7.29
CA TYR A 77 5.65 2.92 -6.63
C TYR A 77 6.38 4.20 -7.08
N ARG A 78 6.25 4.55 -8.35
CA ARG A 78 6.83 5.79 -8.89
C ARG A 78 6.16 7.03 -8.31
N ASP A 79 4.84 7.00 -8.12
CA ASP A 79 4.11 8.12 -7.53
C ASP A 79 4.51 8.33 -6.07
N ILE A 80 4.67 7.25 -5.27
CA ILE A 80 5.22 7.32 -3.92
C ILE A 80 6.63 7.94 -3.93
N ALA A 81 7.50 7.46 -4.81
CA ALA A 81 8.86 7.97 -4.91
C ALA A 81 8.90 9.45 -5.34
N ASN A 82 8.04 9.87 -6.26
CA ASN A 82 7.94 11.25 -6.70
C ASN A 82 7.46 12.18 -5.58
N ASP A 83 6.45 11.76 -4.80
CA ASP A 83 5.95 12.54 -3.68
C ASP A 83 7.04 12.71 -2.59
N LEU A 84 7.78 11.64 -2.25
CA LEU A 84 8.93 11.71 -1.34
C LEU A 84 10.01 12.69 -1.85
N ILE A 85 10.34 12.62 -3.14
CA ILE A 85 11.32 13.52 -3.76
C ILE A 85 10.82 14.96 -3.77
N ALA A 86 9.53 15.20 -3.98
CA ALA A 86 8.95 16.52 -3.94
C ALA A 86 9.10 17.16 -2.55
N VAL A 87 8.82 16.39 -1.48
CA VAL A 87 9.04 16.84 -0.10
C VAL A 87 10.53 17.12 0.15
N PHE A 88 11.42 16.19 -0.22
CA PHE A 88 12.86 16.37 -0.06
C PHE A 88 13.37 17.65 -0.75
N LYS A 89 12.91 17.93 -1.97
CA LYS A 89 13.30 19.12 -2.74
C LYS A 89 12.74 20.42 -2.14
N SER A 90 11.59 20.37 -1.47
CA SER A 90 10.99 21.53 -0.81
C SER A 90 11.74 21.96 0.46
N LEU A 91 12.52 21.04 1.07
CA LEU A 91 13.26 21.31 2.28
C LEU A 91 14.50 22.16 1.99
N ALA A 92 14.74 23.17 2.81
CA ALA A 92 16.00 23.92 2.79
C ALA A 92 17.18 23.02 3.14
N ARG A 93 18.39 23.41 2.73
CA ARG A 93 19.62 22.67 3.08
C ARG A 93 19.82 22.55 4.59
N SER A 94 19.51 23.62 5.33
CA SER A 94 19.53 23.64 6.79
C SER A 94 18.64 22.58 7.41
N ASP A 95 17.39 22.42 6.91
CA ASP A 95 16.45 21.43 7.41
C ASP A 95 16.96 20.01 7.18
N ARG A 96 17.51 19.75 6.00
CA ARG A 96 18.09 18.43 5.67
C ARG A 96 19.29 18.09 6.55
N LEU A 97 20.12 19.08 6.92
CA LEU A 97 21.22 18.90 7.86
C LEU A 97 20.67 18.65 9.27
N ALA A 98 19.68 19.42 9.71
CA ALA A 98 19.06 19.26 11.02
C ALA A 98 18.42 17.86 11.20
N ILE A 99 17.79 17.30 10.17
CA ILE A 99 17.28 15.92 10.19
C ILE A 99 18.40 14.93 10.47
N ARG A 100 19.55 15.06 9.79
CA ARG A 100 20.71 14.19 9.99
C ARG A 100 21.33 14.34 11.38
N ASP A 101 21.42 15.56 11.88
CA ASP A 101 21.97 15.82 13.21
C ASP A 101 21.07 15.21 14.29
N VAL A 102 19.75 15.37 14.17
CA VAL A 102 18.78 14.73 15.08
C VAL A 102 18.84 13.20 14.99
N SER A 103 18.92 12.63 13.78
CA SER A 103 19.08 11.18 13.59
C SER A 103 20.33 10.65 14.29
N LYS A 104 21.48 11.31 14.12
CA LYS A 104 22.72 10.94 14.79
C LYS A 104 22.63 11.05 16.33
N LEU A 105 22.02 12.13 16.82
CA LEU A 105 21.85 12.34 18.27
C LEU A 105 20.87 11.34 18.89
N LYS A 106 19.77 11.02 18.23
CA LYS A 106 18.87 9.95 18.67
C LYS A 106 19.58 8.61 18.74
N PHE A 107 20.39 8.29 17.74
CA PHE A 107 21.20 7.07 17.75
C PHE A 107 22.23 7.10 18.89
N ALA A 108 22.91 8.23 19.11
CA ALA A 108 23.85 8.39 20.22
C ALA A 108 23.17 8.25 21.58
N GLN A 109 22.01 8.87 21.75
CA GLN A 109 21.24 8.82 23.00
C GLN A 109 20.71 7.40 23.28
N SER A 110 20.37 6.59 22.26
CA SER A 110 19.94 5.21 22.46
C SER A 110 21.03 4.30 23.04
N PHE A 111 22.32 4.63 22.85
CA PHE A 111 23.46 3.87 23.38
C PHE A 111 24.08 4.49 24.64
N ALA A 112 24.02 5.80 24.79
CA ALA A 112 24.61 6.54 25.91
C ALA A 112 23.68 7.68 26.37
N PRO A 113 22.51 7.35 26.94
CA PRO A 113 21.49 8.37 27.26
C PRO A 113 22.01 9.47 28.20
N GLU A 114 22.76 9.12 29.22
CA GLU A 114 23.33 10.09 30.18
C GLU A 114 24.35 11.06 29.52
N ALA A 115 25.14 10.57 28.55
CA ALA A 115 26.13 11.38 27.86
C ALA A 115 25.50 12.40 26.89
N PHE A 116 24.30 12.11 26.39
CA PHE A 116 23.59 12.93 25.42
C PHE A 116 22.31 13.56 25.96
N GLU A 117 22.13 13.58 27.28
CA GLU A 117 21.05 14.28 27.95
C GLU A 117 21.07 15.77 27.62
N GLY A 118 19.90 16.35 27.26
CA GLY A 118 19.75 17.75 26.88
C GLY A 118 20.38 18.14 25.55
N TYR A 119 20.77 17.19 24.70
CA TYR A 119 21.20 17.48 23.33
C TYR A 119 20.03 17.62 22.34
N LEU A 120 18.90 16.98 22.63
CA LEU A 120 17.66 17.06 21.88
C LEU A 120 16.61 17.85 22.69
N SER A 121 15.70 18.53 21.98
CA SER A 121 14.52 19.16 22.61
C SER A 121 13.50 18.07 22.96
N ASP A 122 12.88 18.22 24.14
CA ASP A 122 11.84 17.32 24.67
C ASP A 122 10.43 17.93 24.59
N ASP A 123 10.22 18.94 23.73
CA ASP A 123 8.95 19.62 23.59
C ASP A 123 7.88 18.67 23.00
N GLU A 124 6.89 18.28 23.79
CA GLU A 124 5.79 17.44 23.35
C GLU A 124 5.02 18.09 22.17
N GLY A 125 4.84 17.32 21.09
CA GLY A 125 4.10 17.75 19.90
C GLY A 125 4.85 18.71 18.97
N ALA A 126 6.06 19.13 19.32
CA ALA A 126 6.95 19.91 18.44
C ALA A 126 7.93 18.99 17.68
N LEU A 127 8.52 19.53 16.62
CA LEU A 127 9.61 18.83 15.93
C LEU A 127 10.83 18.73 16.85
N THR A 128 11.39 17.54 17.00
CA THR A 128 12.64 17.32 17.72
C THR A 128 13.76 18.12 17.07
N ARG A 129 14.55 18.85 17.85
CA ARG A 129 15.63 19.69 17.40
C ARG A 129 16.90 19.37 18.18
N ALA A 130 18.04 19.51 17.54
CA ALA A 130 19.31 19.55 18.23
C ALA A 130 19.44 20.88 18.97
N VAL A 131 19.48 20.85 20.31
CA VAL A 131 19.70 22.03 21.17
C VAL A 131 21.17 22.42 21.14
N ARG A 132 22.06 21.41 21.13
CA ARG A 132 23.50 21.57 20.98
C ARG A 132 24.06 20.42 20.16
N LEU A 133 25.19 20.65 19.52
CA LEU A 133 25.95 19.60 18.81
C LEU A 133 27.17 19.21 19.62
N PRO A 134 27.57 17.92 19.60
CA PRO A 134 28.84 17.47 20.15
C PRO A 134 30.03 18.15 19.45
N ALA A 135 31.15 18.27 20.12
CA ALA A 135 32.39 18.73 19.50
C ALA A 135 32.83 17.74 18.39
N GLU A 136 33.48 18.27 17.32
CA GLU A 136 33.98 17.41 16.23
C GLU A 136 34.93 16.30 16.71
N SER A 137 35.67 16.54 17.79
CA SER A 137 36.61 15.60 18.38
C SER A 137 36.08 14.86 19.60
N ASP A 138 34.76 14.82 19.81
CA ASP A 138 34.16 14.15 20.94
C ASP A 138 34.46 12.63 20.91
N PRO A 139 35.17 12.08 21.91
CA PRO A 139 35.55 10.68 21.92
C PRO A 139 34.34 9.74 22.01
N MET A 140 33.23 10.18 22.66
CA MET A 140 32.00 9.41 22.74
C MET A 140 31.34 9.31 21.38
N MET A 141 31.29 10.42 20.62
CA MET A 141 30.79 10.42 19.25
C MET A 141 31.61 9.52 18.33
N ALA A 142 32.91 9.45 18.50
CA ALA A 142 33.77 8.54 17.74
C ALA A 142 33.40 7.06 18.02
N ARG A 143 33.13 6.69 19.29
CA ARG A 143 32.67 5.35 19.67
C ARG A 143 31.26 5.04 19.08
N ILE A 144 30.34 5.98 19.21
CA ILE A 144 28.99 5.86 18.64
C ILE A 144 29.06 5.70 17.12
N GLY A 145 29.93 6.45 16.44
CA GLY A 145 30.15 6.32 14.99
C GLY A 145 30.63 4.91 14.60
N ALA A 146 31.52 4.30 15.39
CA ALA A 146 31.95 2.92 15.16
C ALA A 146 30.82 1.91 15.35
N ILE A 147 29.93 2.12 16.32
CA ILE A 147 28.74 1.29 16.55
C ILE A 147 27.76 1.47 15.38
N GLN A 148 27.51 2.70 14.95
CA GLN A 148 26.63 3.00 13.82
C GLN A 148 27.11 2.36 12.52
N GLN A 149 28.43 2.35 12.29
CA GLN A 149 29.01 1.67 11.13
C GLN A 149 28.75 0.16 11.16
N ARG A 150 28.89 -0.49 12.32
CA ARG A 150 28.57 -1.91 12.46
C ARG A 150 27.08 -2.18 12.25
N ASN A 151 26.21 -1.30 12.76
CA ASN A 151 24.78 -1.40 12.53
C ASN A 151 24.44 -1.27 11.04
N HIS A 152 25.10 -0.37 10.30
CA HIS A 152 24.92 -0.26 8.85
C HIS A 152 25.34 -1.55 8.13
N ILE A 153 26.46 -2.19 8.52
CA ILE A 153 26.88 -3.48 7.96
C ILE A 153 25.83 -4.56 8.19
N PHE A 154 25.26 -4.60 9.41
CA PHE A 154 24.18 -5.53 9.72
C PHE A 154 22.96 -5.30 8.84
N VAL A 155 22.51 -4.04 8.69
CA VAL A 155 21.36 -3.68 7.83
C VAL A 155 21.66 -3.97 6.35
N ASP A 156 22.89 -3.75 5.87
CA ASP A 156 23.32 -4.11 4.51
C ASP A 156 23.28 -5.63 4.29
N THR A 157 23.66 -6.41 5.30
CA THR A 157 23.53 -7.89 5.25
C THR A 157 22.08 -8.31 5.18
N LEU A 158 21.22 -7.70 5.99
CA LEU A 158 19.78 -7.94 5.98
C LEU A 158 19.18 -7.58 4.61
N GLN A 159 19.58 -6.45 4.02
CA GLN A 159 19.17 -6.05 2.67
C GLN A 159 19.55 -7.13 1.64
N GLY A 160 20.75 -7.70 1.73
CA GLY A 160 21.18 -8.79 0.84
C GLY A 160 20.28 -10.05 0.97
N HIS A 161 19.84 -10.39 2.17
CA HIS A 161 18.86 -11.47 2.36
C HIS A 161 17.51 -11.14 1.74
N TYR A 162 17.02 -9.91 1.90
CA TYR A 162 15.79 -9.44 1.28
C TYR A 162 15.85 -9.48 -0.25
N ASP A 163 16.96 -9.05 -0.84
CA ASP A 163 17.16 -9.05 -2.29
C ASP A 163 17.15 -10.48 -2.83
N ASN A 164 17.80 -11.42 -2.15
CA ASN A 164 17.80 -12.83 -2.51
C ASN A 164 16.40 -13.45 -2.40
N PHE A 165 15.70 -13.18 -1.29
CA PHE A 165 14.32 -13.64 -1.09
C PHE A 165 13.40 -13.08 -2.17
N SER A 166 13.43 -11.77 -2.40
CA SER A 166 12.63 -11.11 -3.44
C SER A 166 12.89 -11.71 -4.83
N GLY A 167 14.17 -11.94 -5.16
CA GLY A 167 14.54 -12.59 -6.43
C GLY A 167 14.00 -14.02 -6.55
N SER A 168 14.01 -14.81 -5.47
CA SER A 168 13.45 -16.16 -5.46
C SER A 168 11.93 -16.18 -5.59
N MET A 169 11.26 -15.15 -5.04
CA MET A 169 9.80 -15.01 -5.07
C MET A 169 9.26 -14.38 -6.35
N ASP A 170 10.10 -13.80 -7.20
CA ASP A 170 9.67 -13.11 -8.43
C ASP A 170 8.80 -13.99 -9.33
N SER A 171 9.16 -15.25 -9.56
CA SER A 171 8.41 -16.14 -10.44
C SER A 171 7.09 -16.61 -9.81
N PRO A 172 7.07 -17.19 -8.59
CA PRO A 172 5.84 -17.57 -7.90
C PRO A 172 4.85 -16.40 -7.74
N TYR A 173 5.36 -15.25 -7.33
CA TYR A 173 4.53 -14.07 -7.10
C TYR A 173 3.92 -13.50 -8.40
N ASN A 174 4.65 -13.47 -9.48
CA ASN A 174 4.13 -13.04 -10.77
C ASN A 174 3.09 -14.03 -11.33
N GLU A 175 3.27 -15.33 -11.12
CA GLU A 175 2.29 -16.34 -11.52
C GLU A 175 1.02 -16.22 -10.68
N TRP A 176 1.13 -16.07 -9.36
CA TRP A 176 0.01 -15.80 -8.48
C TRP A 176 -0.77 -14.54 -8.90
N ARG A 177 -0.06 -13.43 -9.16
CA ARG A 177 -0.69 -12.20 -9.65
C ARG A 177 -1.46 -12.41 -10.95
N ARG A 178 -0.91 -13.18 -11.87
CA ARG A 178 -1.54 -13.47 -13.16
C ARG A 178 -2.83 -14.25 -12.99
N LEU A 179 -2.83 -15.28 -12.15
CA LEU A 179 -4.00 -16.10 -11.86
C LEU A 179 -5.07 -15.29 -11.08
N SER A 180 -4.63 -14.59 -10.05
CA SER A 180 -5.51 -13.74 -9.24
C SER A 180 -6.15 -12.61 -10.04
N TYR A 181 -5.47 -12.10 -11.08
CA TYR A 181 -6.03 -11.06 -11.95
C TYR A 181 -7.33 -11.50 -12.62
N GLU A 182 -7.34 -12.69 -13.20
CA GLU A 182 -8.53 -13.21 -13.90
C GLU A 182 -9.70 -13.42 -12.93
N GLU A 183 -9.44 -14.00 -11.76
CA GLU A 183 -10.44 -14.25 -10.72
C GLU A 183 -10.97 -12.95 -10.10
N ALA A 184 -10.08 -12.02 -9.76
CA ALA A 184 -10.47 -10.72 -9.19
C ALA A 184 -11.33 -9.91 -10.17
N ARG A 185 -10.97 -9.93 -11.45
CA ARG A 185 -11.74 -9.26 -12.50
C ARG A 185 -13.12 -9.88 -12.68
N ALA A 186 -13.20 -11.22 -12.73
CA ALA A 186 -14.48 -11.93 -12.86
C ALA A 186 -15.38 -11.61 -11.65
N LEU A 187 -14.85 -11.66 -10.45
CA LEU A 187 -15.56 -11.33 -9.21
C LEU A 187 -16.11 -9.89 -9.23
N ARG A 188 -15.30 -8.90 -9.65
CA ARG A 188 -15.75 -7.51 -9.72
C ARG A 188 -16.81 -7.29 -10.79
N ALA A 189 -16.68 -7.94 -11.95
CA ALA A 189 -17.68 -7.88 -13.01
C ALA A 189 -19.03 -8.42 -12.53
N LEU A 190 -19.02 -9.57 -11.87
CA LEU A 190 -20.23 -10.19 -11.31
C LEU A 190 -20.85 -9.37 -10.18
N LYS A 191 -20.04 -8.84 -9.27
CA LYS A 191 -20.52 -7.95 -8.18
C LYS A 191 -21.18 -6.71 -8.75
N LYS A 192 -20.56 -6.05 -9.74
CA LYS A 192 -21.11 -4.87 -10.39
C LYS A 192 -22.43 -5.19 -11.10
N GLU A 193 -22.45 -6.23 -11.93
CA GLU A 193 -23.66 -6.63 -12.68
C GLU A 193 -24.80 -7.02 -11.73
N SER A 194 -24.48 -7.72 -10.62
CA SER A 194 -25.45 -8.03 -9.57
C SER A 194 -26.05 -6.78 -8.92
N GLN A 195 -25.22 -5.77 -8.64
CA GLN A 195 -25.69 -4.50 -8.07
C GLN A 195 -26.56 -3.72 -9.07
N ASP A 196 -26.13 -3.63 -10.33
CA ASP A 196 -26.89 -2.95 -11.38
C ASP A 196 -28.25 -3.62 -11.60
N GLN A 197 -28.31 -4.95 -11.62
CA GLN A 197 -29.55 -5.72 -11.75
C GLN A 197 -30.47 -5.57 -10.53
N LEU A 198 -29.93 -5.48 -9.31
CA LEU A 198 -30.74 -5.22 -8.11
C LEU A 198 -31.37 -3.84 -8.15
N ILE A 199 -30.61 -2.80 -8.55
CA ILE A 199 -31.12 -1.44 -8.66
C ILE A 199 -32.21 -1.38 -9.71
N MET A 200 -31.94 -1.91 -10.92
CA MET A 200 -32.94 -1.93 -12.02
C MET A 200 -34.16 -2.77 -11.64
N GLY A 201 -33.97 -3.94 -11.03
CA GLY A 201 -35.04 -4.79 -10.57
C GLY A 201 -35.90 -4.13 -9.51
N GLY A 202 -35.30 -3.46 -8.53
CA GLY A 202 -36.01 -2.70 -7.50
C GLY A 202 -36.82 -1.55 -8.07
N VAL A 203 -36.26 -0.76 -8.97
CA VAL A 203 -36.97 0.35 -9.65
C VAL A 203 -38.12 -0.20 -10.50
N SER A 204 -37.91 -1.25 -11.28
CA SER A 204 -38.94 -1.86 -12.11
C SER A 204 -40.08 -2.45 -11.29
N LEU A 205 -39.78 -3.07 -10.15
CA LEU A 205 -40.77 -3.62 -9.24
C LEU A 205 -41.63 -2.51 -8.62
N LEU A 206 -41.02 -1.45 -8.11
CA LEU A 206 -41.74 -0.31 -7.51
C LEU A 206 -42.62 0.42 -8.53
N ALA A 207 -42.08 0.68 -9.73
CA ALA A 207 -42.82 1.28 -10.82
C ALA A 207 -43.97 0.36 -11.28
N GLY A 208 -43.77 -0.96 -11.33
CA GLY A 208 -44.77 -1.97 -11.65
C GLY A 208 -45.90 -1.97 -10.63
N ILE A 209 -45.59 -1.93 -9.33
CA ILE A 209 -46.60 -1.87 -8.25
C ILE A 209 -47.40 -0.58 -8.37
N ALA A 210 -46.75 0.57 -8.57
CA ALA A 210 -47.45 1.86 -8.71
C ALA A 210 -48.38 1.86 -9.95
N ALA A 211 -47.96 1.29 -11.07
CA ALA A 211 -48.75 1.20 -12.28
C ALA A 211 -49.90 0.18 -12.13
N ALA A 212 -49.70 -0.93 -11.43
CA ALA A 212 -50.73 -1.96 -11.20
C ALA A 212 -51.90 -1.48 -10.31
N THR A 213 -51.68 -0.43 -9.50
CA THR A 213 -52.70 0.22 -8.66
C THR A 213 -53.40 1.37 -9.36
N SER A 214 -53.05 1.67 -10.63
CA SER A 214 -53.66 2.75 -11.42
C SER A 214 -55.11 2.38 -11.82
N ASP A 215 -55.96 3.39 -11.97
CA ASP A 215 -57.34 3.24 -12.45
C ASP A 215 -57.40 2.97 -13.96
N ASP A 216 -56.37 3.29 -14.71
CA ASP A 216 -56.31 3.03 -16.17
C ASP A 216 -55.88 1.58 -16.46
N ARG A 217 -56.71 0.91 -17.31
CA ARG A 217 -56.55 -0.50 -17.69
C ARG A 217 -55.21 -0.80 -18.35
N ASN A 218 -54.76 0.11 -19.23
CA ASN A 218 -53.52 -0.06 -19.99
C ASN A 218 -52.30 0.09 -19.04
N THR A 219 -52.33 1.08 -18.17
CA THR A 219 -51.31 1.33 -17.17
C THR A 219 -51.22 0.15 -16.17
N ARG A 220 -52.37 -0.46 -15.76
CA ARG A 220 -52.41 -1.62 -14.91
C ARG A 220 -51.78 -2.85 -15.57
N ALA A 221 -52.05 -3.07 -16.88
CA ALA A 221 -51.43 -4.17 -17.61
C ALA A 221 -49.90 -4.00 -17.73
N ALA A 222 -49.42 -2.78 -17.98
CA ALA A 222 -48.01 -2.45 -18.01
C ALA A 222 -47.34 -2.64 -16.63
N GLY A 223 -48.08 -2.35 -15.54
CA GLY A 223 -47.64 -2.59 -14.17
C GLY A 223 -47.34 -4.04 -13.86
N ALA A 224 -48.22 -4.96 -14.33
CA ALA A 224 -48.00 -6.39 -14.16
C ALA A 224 -46.70 -6.86 -14.85
N VAL A 225 -46.43 -6.37 -16.07
CA VAL A 225 -45.17 -6.68 -16.78
C VAL A 225 -43.95 -6.14 -16.00
N GLY A 226 -44.03 -4.94 -15.43
CA GLY A 226 -42.99 -4.37 -14.59
C GLY A 226 -42.67 -5.19 -13.35
N ILE A 227 -43.68 -5.75 -12.70
CA ILE A 227 -43.52 -6.63 -11.53
C ILE A 227 -42.79 -7.92 -11.91
N TYR A 228 -43.18 -8.58 -12.99
CA TYR A 228 -42.50 -9.80 -13.48
C TYR A 228 -41.06 -9.53 -13.95
N ALA A 229 -40.83 -8.47 -14.69
CA ALA A 229 -39.50 -8.09 -15.15
C ALA A 229 -38.58 -7.75 -13.96
N GLY A 230 -39.07 -6.96 -12.99
CA GLY A 230 -38.31 -6.60 -11.80
C GLY A 230 -37.95 -7.79 -10.93
N GLY A 231 -38.89 -8.72 -10.75
CA GLY A 231 -38.66 -9.97 -10.01
C GLY A 231 -37.62 -10.87 -10.71
N GLY A 232 -37.65 -10.94 -12.04
CA GLY A 232 -36.66 -11.68 -12.84
C GLY A 232 -35.24 -11.12 -12.70
N LEU A 233 -35.08 -9.81 -12.69
CA LEU A 233 -33.79 -9.15 -12.48
C LEU A 233 -33.24 -9.36 -11.06
N ILE A 234 -34.10 -9.34 -10.05
CA ILE A 234 -33.70 -9.64 -8.67
C ILE A 234 -33.22 -11.09 -8.55
N LYS A 235 -33.94 -12.04 -9.14
CA LYS A 235 -33.55 -13.45 -9.13
C LYS A 235 -32.20 -13.66 -9.81
N SER A 236 -31.98 -13.12 -10.99
CA SER A 236 -30.71 -13.24 -11.71
C SER A 236 -29.53 -12.58 -10.94
N SER A 237 -29.79 -11.49 -10.21
CA SER A 237 -28.81 -10.88 -9.33
C SER A 237 -28.39 -11.79 -8.18
N LEU A 238 -29.33 -12.56 -7.59
CA LEU A 238 -29.01 -13.52 -6.55
C LEU A 238 -28.21 -14.72 -7.07
N GLU A 239 -28.49 -15.18 -8.28
CA GLU A 239 -27.73 -16.24 -8.95
C GLU A 239 -26.27 -15.79 -9.19
N ARG A 240 -26.05 -14.57 -9.67
CA ARG A 240 -24.72 -14.01 -9.87
C ARG A 240 -23.94 -13.79 -8.57
N ARG A 241 -24.61 -13.51 -7.47
CA ARG A 241 -23.95 -13.47 -6.15
C ARG A 241 -23.44 -14.83 -5.72
N THR A 242 -24.12 -15.90 -6.09
CA THR A 242 -23.65 -17.26 -5.82
C THR A 242 -22.43 -17.60 -6.68
N GLU A 243 -22.43 -17.21 -7.96
CA GLU A 243 -21.28 -17.36 -8.86
C GLU A 243 -20.07 -16.53 -8.37
N ALA A 244 -20.30 -15.30 -7.89
CA ALA A 244 -19.26 -14.47 -7.30
C ALA A 244 -18.56 -15.12 -6.09
N LYS A 245 -19.26 -15.92 -5.29
CA LYS A 245 -18.65 -16.67 -4.18
C LYS A 245 -17.63 -17.71 -4.63
N ILE A 246 -17.81 -18.31 -5.80
CA ILE A 246 -16.87 -19.28 -6.37
C ILE A 246 -15.53 -18.58 -6.65
N HIS A 247 -15.54 -17.39 -7.24
CA HIS A 247 -14.34 -16.60 -7.48
C HIS A 247 -13.69 -16.08 -6.20
N GLU A 248 -14.50 -15.80 -5.17
CA GLU A 248 -13.97 -15.41 -3.85
C GLU A 248 -13.20 -16.56 -3.19
N VAL A 249 -13.75 -17.78 -3.24
CA VAL A 249 -13.07 -19.00 -2.75
C VAL A 249 -11.80 -19.29 -3.56
N ALA A 250 -11.84 -19.15 -4.88
CA ALA A 250 -10.67 -19.35 -5.74
C ALA A 250 -9.54 -18.35 -5.40
N LEU A 251 -9.86 -17.10 -5.10
CA LEU A 251 -8.87 -16.11 -4.65
C LEU A 251 -8.27 -16.46 -3.29
N GLU A 252 -9.07 -16.98 -2.37
CA GLU A 252 -8.60 -17.45 -1.06
C GLU A 252 -7.65 -18.65 -1.21
N GLU A 253 -8.01 -19.64 -2.02
CA GLU A 253 -7.15 -20.79 -2.32
C GLU A 253 -5.83 -20.37 -2.97
N LEU A 254 -5.86 -19.43 -3.91
CA LEU A 254 -4.64 -18.87 -4.52
C LEU A 254 -3.76 -18.15 -3.49
N GLY A 255 -4.37 -17.43 -2.55
CA GLY A 255 -3.65 -16.79 -1.43
C GLY A 255 -2.96 -17.81 -0.53
N GLN A 256 -3.67 -18.87 -0.14
CA GLN A 256 -3.13 -19.96 0.68
C GLN A 256 -2.00 -20.72 -0.04
N SER A 257 -2.12 -20.93 -1.35
CA SER A 257 -1.07 -21.55 -2.16
C SER A 257 0.21 -20.72 -2.18
N LEU A 258 0.10 -19.40 -2.32
CA LEU A 258 1.25 -18.51 -2.25
C LEU A 258 1.86 -18.50 -0.84
N GLU A 259 1.05 -18.48 0.21
CA GLU A 259 1.52 -18.53 1.59
C GLU A 259 2.31 -19.81 1.87
N ALA A 260 1.89 -20.96 1.34
CA ALA A 260 2.59 -22.23 1.46
C ALA A 260 3.96 -22.22 0.76
N GLU A 261 4.14 -21.45 -0.30
CA GLU A 261 5.44 -21.28 -0.97
C GLU A 261 6.38 -20.32 -0.23
N ILE A 262 5.83 -19.39 0.55
CA ILE A 262 6.60 -18.40 1.33
C ILE A 262 7.06 -18.98 2.66
N THR A 263 6.28 -19.90 3.23
CA THR A 263 6.56 -20.49 4.55
C THR A 263 7.29 -21.82 4.36
N PRO A 264 8.62 -21.89 4.67
CA PRO A 264 9.41 -23.13 4.50
C PRO A 264 9.02 -24.20 5.51
#